data_f206512fa49211793f21142167502844
#
_entry.id   f206512fa49211793f21142167502844
#
_cell.length_a   1.000
_cell.length_b   1.000
_cell.length_c   1.000
_cell.angle_alpha   90.00
_cell.angle_beta   90.00
_cell.angle_gamma   90.00
#
_symmetry.space_group_name_H-M   'P 1'
#
loop_
_entity.id
_entity.type
_entity.pdbx_description
1 polymer ?
#
loop_
_entity_poly.entity_id
_entity_poly.type
_entity_poly.pdbx_seq_one_letter_code
_entity_poly.pdbx_strand_id
1 'polypeptide(L)'
;MKRFLLAALAATCLGALPASAQTAPEIPFNAVNPLNLPDDIYLGEVGGVATNSRGDIFVYTRTGHPTISIGTARPFAHGGSRLFQFDRTGKFVREIGKDSYGFLFAQQVRIDPQDNIWVVDQMSNMVIKFDPEGHVALLLGRKAEAVPVPARGQGAGGAAIPAPAGQPAGAGPPTDLFNRPSDVAFDTVGNIYVADGVANQRVAKFDKNGVFIKSWGSKGTEPGQFGTSARAIAVDAQGNVYAADPGNKRVQVFDSNGTFKSQITGIGSPQATTPD
;
A
#
# COMPACT_ATOMS: atom_id res chain seq x y z
N MET A 1 -22.22 60.40 -54.19
CA MET A 1 -23.05 59.78 -53.09
C MET A 1 -22.53 58.45 -52.79
N LYS A 2 -21.72 58.31 -51.71
CA LYS A 2 -21.17 57.02 -51.25
C LYS A 2 -21.95 56.58 -49.99
N ARG A 3 -22.67 55.47 -50.09
CA ARG A 3 -23.41 54.87 -48.98
C ARG A 3 -22.43 53.93 -48.16
N PHE A 4 -22.19 54.27 -46.91
CA PHE A 4 -21.49 53.40 -45.97
C PHE A 4 -22.51 52.43 -45.34
N LEU A 5 -22.31 51.14 -45.53
CA LEU A 5 -22.99 50.10 -44.78
C LEU A 5 -22.22 49.87 -43.48
N LEU A 6 -22.84 50.12 -42.32
CA LEU A 6 -22.35 49.66 -41.00
C LEU A 6 -22.87 48.25 -40.80
N ALA A 7 -21.94 47.29 -40.70
CA ALA A 7 -22.25 45.96 -40.25
C ALA A 7 -22.06 45.92 -38.71
N ALA A 8 -23.17 45.71 -37.98
CA ALA A 8 -23.15 45.50 -36.53
C ALA A 8 -22.79 44.03 -36.23
N LEU A 9 -21.64 43.80 -35.60
CA LEU A 9 -21.23 42.48 -35.10
C LEU A 9 -21.89 42.28 -33.73
N ALA A 10 -22.89 41.40 -33.66
CA ALA A 10 -23.49 40.98 -32.41
C ALA A 10 -22.60 39.88 -31.80
N ALA A 11 -21.84 40.20 -30.76
CA ALA A 11 -21.09 39.22 -29.96
C ALA A 11 -22.08 38.51 -29.01
N THR A 12 -22.43 37.26 -29.33
CA THR A 12 -23.16 36.39 -28.42
C THR A 12 -22.19 35.85 -27.36
N CYS A 13 -22.23 36.44 -26.17
CA CYS A 13 -21.61 35.83 -24.97
C CYS A 13 -22.38 34.54 -24.64
N LEU A 14 -21.84 33.38 -25.03
CA LEU A 14 -22.27 32.14 -24.42
C LEU A 14 -21.76 32.13 -22.96
N GLY A 15 -22.67 32.45 -22.03
CA GLY A 15 -22.44 32.27 -20.62
C GLY A 15 -22.21 30.76 -20.33
N ALA A 16 -21.01 30.39 -19.92
CA ALA A 16 -20.76 29.09 -19.38
C ALA A 16 -21.63 28.94 -18.14
N LEU A 17 -22.62 28.05 -18.20
CA LEU A 17 -23.37 27.63 -17.01
C LEU A 17 -22.38 27.03 -16.03
N PRO A 18 -22.41 27.40 -14.73
CA PRO A 18 -21.58 26.75 -13.75
C PRO A 18 -21.94 25.25 -13.75
N ALA A 19 -20.95 24.39 -14.01
CA ALA A 19 -21.11 22.97 -13.82
C ALA A 19 -21.53 22.76 -12.36
N SER A 20 -22.77 22.32 -12.14
CA SER A 20 -23.24 21.92 -10.82
C SER A 20 -22.32 20.83 -10.34
N ALA A 21 -21.54 21.11 -9.29
CA ALA A 21 -20.75 20.10 -8.63
C ALA A 21 -21.72 18.99 -8.21
N GLN A 22 -21.58 17.82 -8.83
CA GLN A 22 -22.36 16.67 -8.48
C GLN A 22 -21.91 16.26 -7.07
N THR A 23 -22.72 16.58 -6.06
CA THR A 23 -22.47 16.13 -4.70
C THR A 23 -22.52 14.61 -4.71
N ALA A 24 -21.45 13.97 -4.25
CA ALA A 24 -21.43 12.53 -4.08
C ALA A 24 -22.64 12.13 -3.21
N PRO A 25 -23.33 11.00 -3.54
CA PRO A 25 -24.45 10.56 -2.73
C PRO A 25 -23.97 10.29 -1.30
N GLU A 26 -24.68 10.84 -0.34
CA GLU A 26 -24.40 10.65 1.06
C GLU A 26 -24.89 9.26 1.47
N ILE A 27 -24.00 8.39 1.92
CA ILE A 27 -24.35 7.05 2.39
C ILE A 27 -24.62 7.18 3.89
N PRO A 28 -25.89 7.01 4.35
CA PRO A 28 -26.19 7.05 5.77
C PRO A 28 -25.51 5.86 6.48
N PHE A 29 -24.84 6.13 7.59
CA PHE A 29 -24.19 5.11 8.41
C PHE A 29 -24.41 5.40 9.89
N ASN A 30 -24.38 4.33 10.71
CA ASN A 30 -24.31 4.43 12.15
C ASN A 30 -22.90 4.06 12.59
N ALA A 31 -22.23 4.99 13.28
CA ALA A 31 -20.94 4.71 13.89
C ALA A 31 -21.16 3.94 15.19
N VAL A 32 -20.62 2.73 15.27
CA VAL A 32 -20.61 1.91 16.48
C VAL A 32 -19.17 1.51 16.80
N ASN A 33 -18.87 1.31 18.08
CA ASN A 33 -17.62 0.66 18.48
C ASN A 33 -17.89 -0.83 18.65
N PRO A 34 -17.52 -1.68 17.70
CA PRO A 34 -17.79 -3.10 17.76
C PRO A 34 -16.81 -3.87 18.64
N LEU A 35 -15.69 -3.25 19.05
CA LEU A 35 -14.59 -3.95 19.72
C LEU A 35 -14.65 -3.79 21.22
N ASN A 36 -14.59 -4.91 21.94
CA ASN A 36 -14.45 -4.98 23.39
C ASN A 36 -12.97 -5.19 23.74
N LEU A 37 -12.30 -4.09 24.08
CA LEU A 37 -10.88 -4.09 24.41
C LEU A 37 -10.69 -4.45 25.89
N PRO A 38 -9.71 -5.30 26.24
CA PRO A 38 -9.20 -5.38 27.61
C PRO A 38 -8.64 -4.02 28.08
N ASP A 39 -8.66 -3.79 29.40
CA ASP A 39 -8.27 -2.50 30.00
C ASP A 39 -6.81 -2.11 29.72
N ASP A 40 -5.95 -3.09 29.43
CA ASP A 40 -4.52 -2.91 29.16
C ASP A 40 -4.18 -2.82 27.67
N ILE A 41 -5.20 -2.85 26.79
CA ILE A 41 -5.01 -2.79 25.33
C ILE A 41 -5.51 -1.47 24.76
N TYR A 42 -4.62 -0.76 24.11
CA TYR A 42 -4.90 0.45 23.34
C TYR A 42 -4.58 0.21 21.87
N LEU A 43 -5.51 0.52 20.98
CA LEU A 43 -5.28 0.32 19.53
C LEU A 43 -4.30 1.35 18.96
N GLY A 44 -4.29 2.57 19.47
CA GLY A 44 -3.51 3.65 18.87
C GLY A 44 -3.99 3.97 17.46
N GLU A 45 -3.06 4.20 16.53
CA GLU A 45 -3.36 4.43 15.13
C GLU A 45 -3.54 3.10 14.40
N VAL A 46 -4.70 2.88 13.80
CA VAL A 46 -4.99 1.65 13.05
C VAL A 46 -4.39 1.74 11.65
N GLY A 47 -3.46 0.84 11.35
CA GLY A 47 -2.83 0.72 10.03
C GLY A 47 -3.68 -0.07 9.04
N GLY A 48 -4.39 -1.10 9.50
CA GLY A 48 -5.26 -1.92 8.68
C GLY A 48 -6.22 -2.78 9.49
N VAL A 49 -7.32 -3.15 8.85
CA VAL A 49 -8.34 -4.07 9.38
C VAL A 49 -8.69 -5.09 8.30
N ALA A 50 -8.88 -6.34 8.70
CA ALA A 50 -9.34 -7.40 7.81
C ALA A 50 -10.24 -8.39 8.57
N THR A 51 -11.02 -9.18 7.85
CA THR A 51 -11.85 -10.24 8.41
C THR A 51 -11.54 -11.56 7.72
N ASN A 52 -11.60 -12.66 8.49
CA ASN A 52 -11.47 -14.00 7.93
C ASN A 52 -12.84 -14.59 7.53
N SER A 53 -12.84 -15.83 7.02
CA SER A 53 -14.04 -16.53 6.59
C SER A 53 -15.07 -16.76 7.71
N ARG A 54 -14.64 -16.75 8.98
CA ARG A 54 -15.51 -16.90 10.17
C ARG A 54 -16.06 -15.56 10.67
N GLY A 55 -15.62 -14.44 10.11
CA GLY A 55 -15.97 -13.10 10.55
C GLY A 55 -15.13 -12.61 11.72
N ASP A 56 -14.04 -13.30 12.11
CA ASP A 56 -13.10 -12.76 13.09
C ASP A 56 -12.43 -11.52 12.52
N ILE A 57 -12.22 -10.52 13.37
CA ILE A 57 -11.69 -9.21 12.99
C ILE A 57 -10.22 -9.14 13.40
N PHE A 58 -9.37 -8.77 12.45
CA PHE A 58 -7.94 -8.55 12.68
C PHE A 58 -7.62 -7.07 12.57
N VAL A 59 -6.94 -6.53 13.57
CA VAL A 59 -6.57 -5.12 13.63
C VAL A 59 -5.05 -5.01 13.78
N TYR A 60 -4.40 -4.46 12.77
CA TYR A 60 -2.97 -4.17 12.80
C TYR A 60 -2.76 -2.70 13.10
N THR A 61 -2.10 -2.39 14.20
CA THR A 61 -2.12 -1.07 14.81
C THR A 61 -0.72 -0.60 15.22
N ARG A 62 -0.57 0.73 15.29
CA ARG A 62 0.61 1.43 15.78
C ARG A 62 0.32 1.92 17.20
N THR A 63 0.92 1.30 18.19
CA THR A 63 0.66 1.61 19.60
C THR A 63 1.49 2.76 20.17
N GLY A 64 2.18 3.50 19.30
CA GLY A 64 2.71 4.79 19.69
C GLY A 64 3.96 4.79 20.57
N HIS A 65 4.80 3.76 20.49
CA HIS A 65 6.13 3.90 21.07
C HIS A 65 6.99 4.82 20.20
N PRO A 66 7.45 5.95 20.72
CA PRO A 66 8.26 6.87 19.94
C PRO A 66 9.56 6.17 19.52
N THR A 67 9.96 6.41 18.28
CA THR A 67 11.29 6.04 17.80
C THR A 67 12.31 6.78 18.64
N ILE A 68 13.08 6.07 19.45
CA ILE A 68 14.19 6.69 20.19
C ILE A 68 15.39 6.77 19.26
N SER A 69 15.75 7.99 18.86
CA SER A 69 16.99 8.25 18.14
C SER A 69 18.10 8.44 19.15
N ILE A 70 19.06 7.52 19.21
CA ILE A 70 20.29 7.69 20.02
C ILE A 70 21.37 8.28 19.11
N GLY A 71 21.55 9.59 19.17
CA GLY A 71 22.50 10.33 18.32
C GLY A 71 22.08 10.36 16.86
N THR A 72 22.99 10.71 15.96
CA THR A 72 22.74 10.78 14.51
C THR A 72 22.84 9.41 13.81
N ALA A 73 23.14 8.34 14.54
CA ALA A 73 23.60 7.09 13.94
C ALA A 73 22.60 5.95 13.88
N ARG A 74 21.59 5.87 14.75
CA ARG A 74 20.61 4.78 14.73
C ARG A 74 19.27 5.16 15.32
N PRO A 75 18.18 5.14 14.56
CA PRO A 75 16.85 5.01 15.13
C PRO A 75 16.68 3.59 15.69
N PHE A 76 16.62 3.44 17.01
CA PHE A 76 16.13 2.21 17.62
C PHE A 76 14.61 2.25 17.63
N ALA A 77 13.99 1.61 16.67
CA ALA A 77 12.57 1.33 16.72
C ALA A 77 12.38 0.00 17.47
N HIS A 78 11.96 0.06 18.72
CA HIS A 78 11.34 -1.08 19.38
C HIS A 78 9.89 -1.14 18.91
N GLY A 79 9.43 -2.36 18.59
CA GLY A 79 8.15 -2.66 17.98
C GLY A 79 6.99 -1.81 18.49
N GLY A 80 6.57 -0.84 17.67
CA GLY A 80 5.42 0.00 17.93
C GLY A 80 4.15 -0.52 17.29
N SER A 81 4.19 -1.70 16.66
CA SER A 81 3.03 -2.30 16.01
C SER A 81 2.58 -3.55 16.73
N ARG A 82 1.27 -3.75 16.75
CA ARG A 82 0.62 -4.91 17.37
C ARG A 82 -0.49 -5.42 16.47
N LEU A 83 -0.69 -6.74 16.44
CA LEU A 83 -1.74 -7.39 15.69
C LEU A 83 -2.70 -8.10 16.64
N PHE A 84 -3.95 -7.65 16.63
CA PHE A 84 -5.00 -8.17 17.49
C PHE A 84 -6.02 -8.96 16.68
N GLN A 85 -6.53 -10.04 17.28
CA GLN A 85 -7.67 -10.79 16.79
C GLN A 85 -8.85 -10.62 17.74
N PHE A 86 -9.99 -10.31 17.18
CA PHE A 86 -11.30 -10.29 17.85
C PHE A 86 -12.22 -11.29 17.15
N ASP A 87 -13.13 -11.89 17.88
CA ASP A 87 -14.18 -12.69 17.26
C ASP A 87 -15.21 -11.81 16.52
N ARG A 88 -16.13 -12.41 15.81
CA ARG A 88 -17.18 -11.71 15.04
C ARG A 88 -18.10 -10.84 15.91
N THR A 89 -18.12 -11.02 17.22
CA THR A 89 -18.88 -10.18 18.17
C THR A 89 -18.07 -9.00 18.70
N GLY A 90 -16.80 -8.89 18.29
CA GLY A 90 -15.86 -7.87 18.75
C GLY A 90 -15.16 -8.19 20.06
N LYS A 91 -15.33 -9.39 20.62
CA LYS A 91 -14.61 -9.81 21.82
C LYS A 91 -13.16 -10.11 21.50
N PHE A 92 -12.23 -9.59 22.31
CA PHE A 92 -10.82 -9.87 22.20
C PHE A 92 -10.53 -11.36 22.34
N VAL A 93 -9.74 -11.92 21.40
CA VAL A 93 -9.30 -13.31 21.38
C VAL A 93 -7.85 -13.42 21.77
N ARG A 94 -6.95 -12.73 21.06
CA ARG A 94 -5.50 -12.83 21.28
C ARG A 94 -4.73 -11.71 20.58
N GLU A 95 -3.48 -11.56 20.97
CA GLU A 95 -2.45 -10.84 20.23
C GLU A 95 -1.59 -11.85 19.46
N ILE A 96 -1.34 -11.57 18.17
CA ILE A 96 -0.55 -12.42 17.27
C ILE A 96 0.81 -11.77 17.05
N GLY A 97 1.87 -12.57 17.07
CA GLY A 97 3.23 -12.11 16.82
C GLY A 97 3.71 -11.07 17.83
N LYS A 98 3.28 -11.18 19.10
CA LYS A 98 3.72 -10.30 20.18
C LYS A 98 5.25 -10.20 20.21
N ASP A 99 5.75 -8.97 20.34
CA ASP A 99 7.19 -8.66 20.36
C ASP A 99 7.96 -9.09 19.11
N SER A 100 7.24 -9.29 17.99
CA SER A 100 7.85 -9.69 16.73
C SER A 100 8.84 -8.63 16.24
N TYR A 101 10.03 -9.08 15.86
CA TYR A 101 11.11 -8.26 15.31
C TYR A 101 10.70 -7.40 14.09
N GLY A 102 9.76 -7.90 13.28
CA GLY A 102 9.25 -7.24 12.08
C GLY A 102 8.15 -6.20 12.33
N PHE A 103 7.68 -6.03 13.57
CA PHE A 103 6.56 -5.15 13.91
C PHE A 103 7.02 -3.75 14.32
N LEU A 104 7.33 -2.90 13.34
CA LEU A 104 7.84 -1.54 13.57
C LEU A 104 6.85 -0.44 13.20
N PHE A 105 6.17 -0.59 12.06
CA PHE A 105 5.24 0.41 11.55
C PHE A 105 4.13 -0.29 10.74
N ALA A 106 3.05 -0.62 11.43
CA ALA A 106 1.87 -1.26 10.86
C ALA A 106 1.34 -0.48 9.65
N GLN A 107 1.26 -1.12 8.50
CA GLN A 107 0.76 -0.48 7.29
C GLN A 107 -0.53 -1.11 6.78
N GLN A 108 -0.61 -2.44 6.75
CA GLN A 108 -1.79 -3.15 6.26
C GLN A 108 -1.87 -4.55 6.87
N VAL A 109 -3.08 -5.09 7.00
CA VAL A 109 -3.37 -6.49 7.24
C VAL A 109 -4.33 -7.00 6.17
N ARG A 110 -4.09 -8.20 5.66
CA ARG A 110 -4.95 -8.90 4.69
C ARG A 110 -5.13 -10.35 5.12
N ILE A 111 -6.24 -10.94 4.70
CA ILE A 111 -6.52 -12.37 4.91
C ILE A 111 -6.58 -13.02 3.53
N ASP A 112 -5.87 -14.13 3.35
CA ASP A 112 -5.94 -14.90 2.12
C ASP A 112 -7.13 -15.90 2.17
N PRO A 113 -7.48 -16.54 1.03
CA PRO A 113 -8.60 -17.48 0.98
C PRO A 113 -8.46 -18.73 1.88
N GLN A 114 -7.30 -18.97 2.44
CA GLN A 114 -7.01 -20.05 3.39
C GLN A 114 -7.01 -19.56 4.84
N ASP A 115 -7.53 -18.36 5.09
CA ASP A 115 -7.54 -17.67 6.39
C ASP A 115 -6.15 -17.39 7.00
N ASN A 116 -5.08 -17.42 6.20
CA ASN A 116 -3.80 -16.95 6.66
C ASN A 116 -3.81 -15.42 6.78
N ILE A 117 -3.08 -14.94 7.79
CA ILE A 117 -3.03 -13.53 8.13
C ILE A 117 -1.75 -12.94 7.56
N TRP A 118 -1.88 -11.93 6.72
CA TRP A 118 -0.74 -11.24 6.11
C TRP A 118 -0.64 -9.83 6.64
N VAL A 119 0.52 -9.46 7.16
CA VAL A 119 0.80 -8.09 7.58
C VAL A 119 1.90 -7.49 6.73
N VAL A 120 1.71 -6.21 6.40
CA VAL A 120 2.71 -5.38 5.73
C VAL A 120 3.23 -4.38 6.74
N ASP A 121 4.53 -4.45 7.03
CA ASP A 121 5.19 -3.49 7.90
C ASP A 121 6.14 -2.60 7.09
N GLN A 122 5.84 -1.31 7.11
CA GLN A 122 6.51 -0.36 6.24
C GLN A 122 7.95 -0.04 6.66
N MET A 123 8.24 -0.02 7.97
CA MET A 123 9.59 0.33 8.44
C MET A 123 10.53 -0.87 8.52
N SER A 124 10.01 -2.05 8.77
CA SER A 124 10.82 -3.27 8.70
C SER A 124 11.09 -3.71 7.27
N ASN A 125 10.37 -3.15 6.29
CA ASN A 125 10.41 -3.58 4.88
C ASN A 125 10.03 -5.05 4.71
N MET A 126 9.02 -5.51 5.46
CA MET A 126 8.63 -6.91 5.51
C MET A 126 7.16 -7.10 5.20
N VAL A 127 6.86 -8.22 4.55
CA VAL A 127 5.52 -8.79 4.47
C VAL A 127 5.58 -10.15 5.18
N ILE A 128 4.77 -10.33 6.22
CA ILE A 128 4.81 -11.51 7.07
C ILE A 128 3.48 -12.25 6.96
N LYS A 129 3.55 -13.53 6.65
CA LYS A 129 2.40 -14.44 6.67
C LYS A 129 2.40 -15.21 7.98
N PHE A 130 1.27 -15.21 8.65
CA PHE A 130 0.96 -16.10 9.76
C PHE A 130 -0.08 -17.13 9.30
N ASP A 131 0.03 -18.36 9.79
CA ASP A 131 -1.05 -19.33 9.68
C ASP A 131 -2.27 -18.90 10.54
N PRO A 132 -3.43 -19.57 10.41
CA PRO A 132 -4.60 -19.25 11.22
C PRO A 132 -4.36 -19.42 12.74
N GLU A 133 -3.39 -20.21 13.16
CA GLU A 133 -2.98 -20.43 14.55
C GLU A 133 -2.10 -19.29 15.06
N GLY A 134 -1.50 -18.49 14.16
CA GLY A 134 -0.66 -17.33 14.47
C GLY A 134 0.84 -17.61 14.46
N HIS A 135 1.28 -18.74 13.87
CA HIS A 135 2.70 -19.01 13.66
C HIS A 135 3.17 -18.38 12.36
N VAL A 136 4.41 -17.90 12.33
CA VAL A 136 5.01 -17.36 11.11
C VAL A 136 5.20 -18.48 10.10
N ALA A 137 4.50 -18.40 8.97
CA ALA A 137 4.55 -19.38 7.88
C ALA A 137 5.42 -18.92 6.70
N LEU A 138 5.52 -17.62 6.45
CA LEU A 138 6.33 -17.07 5.37
C LEU A 138 6.76 -15.64 5.72
N LEU A 139 7.94 -15.27 5.24
CA LEU A 139 8.50 -13.95 5.41
C LEU A 139 9.08 -13.47 4.08
N LEU A 140 8.56 -12.35 3.56
CA LEU A 140 9.10 -11.68 2.38
C LEU A 140 9.78 -10.37 2.80
N GLY A 141 10.88 -10.06 2.13
CA GLY A 141 11.69 -8.90 2.47
C GLY A 141 12.52 -9.12 3.72
N ARG A 142 13.22 -8.09 4.13
CA ARG A 142 14.04 -8.11 5.34
C ARG A 142 14.27 -6.71 5.89
N LYS A 143 14.33 -6.62 7.20
CA LYS A 143 14.78 -5.41 7.88
C LYS A 143 16.26 -5.17 7.57
N ALA A 144 16.60 -3.93 7.21
CA ALA A 144 17.99 -3.53 7.07
C ALA A 144 18.65 -3.54 8.45
N GLU A 145 19.57 -4.48 8.69
CA GLU A 145 20.26 -4.63 9.98
C GLU A 145 21.47 -3.73 10.13
N ALA A 146 22.04 -3.29 9.02
CA ALA A 146 23.19 -2.39 9.02
C ALA A 146 22.86 -1.09 8.32
N VAL A 147 23.13 0.01 9.01
CA VAL A 147 23.27 1.32 8.35
C VAL A 147 24.53 1.22 7.49
N PRO A 148 24.48 1.53 6.17
CA PRO A 148 25.68 1.65 5.38
C PRO A 148 26.59 2.67 6.07
N VAL A 149 27.76 2.23 6.53
CA VAL A 149 28.78 3.16 7.05
C VAL A 149 29.33 3.89 5.85
N PRO A 150 29.16 5.23 5.73
CA PRO A 150 29.74 5.96 4.62
C PRO A 150 31.25 5.72 4.62
N ALA A 151 31.80 5.42 3.46
CA ALA A 151 33.25 5.41 3.31
C ALA A 151 33.80 6.78 3.75
N ARG A 152 34.89 6.77 4.54
CA ARG A 152 35.49 7.97 5.13
C ARG A 152 35.74 9.01 4.03
N GLY A 153 34.94 10.09 4.01
CA GLY A 153 35.01 11.15 2.99
C GLY A 153 33.75 11.35 2.13
N GLN A 154 32.72 10.53 2.26
CA GLN A 154 31.44 10.80 1.60
C GLN A 154 30.46 11.38 2.61
N GLY A 155 29.86 12.53 2.27
CA GLY A 155 28.83 13.17 3.07
C GLY A 155 27.62 12.25 3.27
N ALA A 156 26.77 12.55 4.25
CA ALA A 156 25.66 11.77 4.77
C ALA A 156 24.49 11.50 3.77
N GLY A 157 24.80 11.19 2.53
CA GLY A 157 23.89 10.64 1.53
C GLY A 157 24.26 9.18 1.34
N GLY A 158 23.51 8.26 1.96
CA GLY A 158 23.68 6.84 1.69
C GLY A 158 23.66 6.60 0.18
N ALA A 159 24.75 6.04 -0.37
CA ALA A 159 24.81 5.69 -1.78
C ALA A 159 23.63 4.74 -2.08
N ALA A 160 22.71 5.18 -2.92
CA ALA A 160 21.71 4.29 -3.47
C ALA A 160 22.45 3.10 -4.10
N ILE A 161 22.04 1.89 -3.78
CA ILE A 161 22.52 0.69 -4.48
C ILE A 161 22.20 0.94 -5.96
N PRO A 162 23.22 0.95 -6.87
CA PRO A 162 22.94 1.21 -8.28
C PRO A 162 21.92 0.21 -8.79
N ALA A 163 20.88 0.70 -9.46
CA ALA A 163 19.94 -0.19 -10.13
C ALA A 163 20.70 -1.06 -11.15
N PRO A 164 20.36 -2.34 -11.29
CA PRO A 164 20.95 -3.18 -12.34
C PRO A 164 20.80 -2.52 -13.72
N ALA A 165 21.81 -2.65 -14.57
CA ALA A 165 21.79 -2.08 -15.90
C ALA A 165 20.54 -2.55 -16.68
N GLY A 166 19.76 -1.60 -17.21
CA GLY A 166 18.53 -1.88 -17.96
C GLY A 166 17.24 -1.75 -17.16
N GLN A 167 17.28 -1.45 -15.87
CA GLN A 167 16.09 -1.23 -15.06
C GLN A 167 15.69 0.25 -15.08
N PRO A 168 14.38 0.57 -15.25
CA PRO A 168 13.91 1.96 -15.18
C PRO A 168 14.25 2.60 -13.84
N ALA A 169 14.59 3.89 -13.86
CA ALA A 169 14.87 4.64 -12.63
C ALA A 169 13.65 4.60 -11.68
N GLY A 170 13.87 4.23 -10.43
CA GLY A 170 12.83 4.15 -9.40
C GLY A 170 12.17 2.78 -9.25
N ALA A 171 12.47 1.79 -10.11
CA ALA A 171 11.86 0.46 -10.01
C ALA A 171 12.42 -0.42 -8.87
N GLY A 172 13.44 0.05 -8.15
CA GLY A 172 14.12 -0.74 -7.12
C GLY A 172 14.86 -1.98 -7.66
N PRO A 173 15.53 -2.75 -6.82
CA PRO A 173 16.20 -3.97 -7.25
C PRO A 173 15.16 -5.03 -7.65
N PRO A 174 15.42 -5.88 -8.67
CA PRO A 174 14.54 -6.99 -9.06
C PRO A 174 14.70 -8.17 -8.10
N THR A 175 14.38 -7.92 -6.81
CA THR A 175 14.57 -8.89 -5.73
C THR A 175 13.40 -8.75 -4.74
N ASP A 176 13.39 -9.61 -3.74
CA ASP A 176 12.51 -9.56 -2.58
C ASP A 176 12.84 -8.41 -1.60
N LEU A 177 13.80 -7.55 -1.92
CA LEU A 177 14.15 -6.41 -1.09
C LEU A 177 13.15 -5.28 -1.30
N PHE A 178 12.28 -5.09 -0.34
CA PHE A 178 11.31 -3.99 -0.33
C PHE A 178 11.91 -2.68 0.20
N ASN A 179 11.27 -1.59 -0.20
CA ASN A 179 11.55 -0.28 0.37
C ASN A 179 10.22 0.42 0.66
N ARG A 180 9.75 0.26 1.90
CA ARG A 180 8.48 0.77 2.41
C ARG A 180 7.26 0.20 1.66
N PRO A 181 7.07 -1.14 1.71
CA PRO A 181 5.90 -1.79 1.11
C PRO A 181 4.61 -1.26 1.75
N SER A 182 3.53 -1.28 1.00
CA SER A 182 2.28 -0.65 1.44
C SER A 182 1.08 -1.58 1.46
N ASP A 183 1.03 -2.61 0.61
CA ASP A 183 -0.09 -3.53 0.55
C ASP A 183 0.30 -4.87 -0.09
N VAL A 184 -0.55 -5.89 0.10
CA VAL A 184 -0.38 -7.23 -0.47
C VAL A 184 -1.71 -7.77 -0.98
N ALA A 185 -1.69 -8.50 -2.10
CA ALA A 185 -2.86 -9.17 -2.67
C ALA A 185 -2.48 -10.53 -3.25
N PHE A 186 -3.48 -11.36 -3.53
CA PHE A 186 -3.31 -12.75 -3.95
C PHE A 186 -4.20 -13.05 -5.15
N ASP A 187 -3.71 -13.87 -6.09
CA ASP A 187 -4.55 -14.44 -7.12
C ASP A 187 -5.11 -15.81 -6.70
N THR A 188 -5.98 -16.36 -7.53
CA THR A 188 -6.68 -17.63 -7.25
C THR A 188 -5.78 -18.86 -7.21
N VAL A 189 -4.55 -18.76 -7.77
CA VAL A 189 -3.56 -19.84 -7.73
C VAL A 189 -2.54 -19.66 -6.60
N GLY A 190 -2.67 -18.57 -5.83
CA GLY A 190 -1.88 -18.28 -4.64
C GLY A 190 -0.62 -17.47 -4.91
N ASN A 191 -0.41 -16.89 -6.12
CA ASN A 191 0.66 -15.94 -6.29
C ASN A 191 0.42 -14.69 -5.44
N ILE A 192 1.51 -14.11 -4.96
CA ILE A 192 1.54 -12.98 -4.05
C ILE A 192 1.99 -11.75 -4.82
N TYR A 193 1.25 -10.66 -4.67
CA TYR A 193 1.55 -9.36 -5.27
C TYR A 193 1.74 -8.34 -4.18
N VAL A 194 2.90 -7.69 -4.14
CA VAL A 194 3.24 -6.67 -3.14
C VAL A 194 3.35 -5.31 -3.81
N ALA A 195 2.57 -4.35 -3.32
CA ALA A 195 2.76 -2.95 -3.65
C ALA A 195 4.00 -2.43 -2.89
N ASP A 196 5.16 -2.48 -3.52
CA ASP A 196 6.43 -1.97 -3.00
C ASP A 196 6.61 -0.52 -3.43
N GLY A 197 5.75 0.33 -2.86
CA GLY A 197 5.32 1.55 -3.50
C GLY A 197 6.01 2.82 -3.09
N VAL A 198 6.30 3.03 -1.80
CA VAL A 198 6.66 4.38 -1.34
C VAL A 198 8.01 4.85 -1.86
N ALA A 199 8.97 3.95 -2.03
CA ALA A 199 10.30 4.32 -2.52
C ALA A 199 10.71 3.59 -3.81
N ASN A 200 10.12 2.43 -4.10
CA ASN A 200 10.46 1.63 -5.29
C ASN A 200 9.49 1.82 -6.45
N GLN A 201 8.30 2.40 -6.25
CA GLN A 201 7.27 2.64 -7.28
C GLN A 201 7.02 1.41 -8.16
N ARG A 202 6.86 0.23 -7.56
CA ARG A 202 6.68 -1.03 -8.29
C ARG A 202 5.66 -1.94 -7.65
N VAL A 203 5.21 -2.93 -8.41
CA VAL A 203 4.55 -4.13 -7.94
C VAL A 203 5.56 -5.28 -8.05
N ALA A 204 5.73 -6.05 -7.00
CA ALA A 204 6.56 -7.26 -6.98
C ALA A 204 5.67 -8.50 -6.88
N LYS A 205 5.92 -9.49 -7.75
CA LYS A 205 5.19 -10.76 -7.82
C LYS A 205 6.06 -11.90 -7.34
N PHE A 206 5.47 -12.74 -6.50
CA PHE A 206 6.06 -13.98 -5.97
C PHE A 206 5.11 -15.16 -6.23
N ASP A 207 5.65 -16.36 -6.24
CA ASP A 207 4.83 -17.56 -6.19
C ASP A 207 4.25 -17.78 -4.77
N LYS A 208 3.39 -18.79 -4.62
CA LYS A 208 2.77 -19.16 -3.35
C LYS A 208 3.75 -19.56 -2.24
N ASN A 209 4.99 -19.90 -2.60
CA ASN A 209 6.06 -20.28 -1.67
C ASN A 209 6.97 -19.10 -1.33
N GLY A 210 6.67 -17.90 -1.86
CA GLY A 210 7.46 -16.69 -1.65
C GLY A 210 8.69 -16.57 -2.54
N VAL A 211 8.80 -17.37 -3.60
CA VAL A 211 9.89 -17.25 -4.58
C VAL A 211 9.59 -16.07 -5.52
N PHE A 212 10.52 -15.15 -5.61
CA PHE A 212 10.39 -13.98 -6.48
C PHE A 212 10.27 -14.40 -7.96
N ILE A 213 9.24 -13.89 -8.63
CA ILE A 213 9.01 -14.14 -10.06
C ILE A 213 9.48 -12.95 -10.89
N LYS A 214 8.95 -11.77 -10.60
CA LYS A 214 9.23 -10.53 -11.34
C LYS A 214 8.72 -9.30 -10.62
N SER A 215 9.08 -8.13 -11.11
CA SER A 215 8.45 -6.87 -10.75
C SER A 215 8.22 -5.99 -11.97
N TRP A 216 7.30 -5.03 -11.83
CA TRP A 216 7.04 -4.02 -12.86
C TRP A 216 6.68 -2.70 -12.21
N GLY A 217 6.80 -1.64 -12.96
CA GLY A 217 6.61 -0.27 -12.50
C GLY A 217 7.91 0.51 -12.45
N SER A 218 7.78 1.82 -12.47
CA SER A 218 8.86 2.79 -12.29
C SER A 218 8.25 4.13 -11.93
N LYS A 219 9.06 5.10 -11.54
CA LYS A 219 8.60 6.46 -11.28
C LYS A 219 8.22 7.15 -12.58
N GLY A 220 7.03 7.77 -12.64
CA GLY A 220 6.60 8.56 -13.78
C GLY A 220 5.09 8.71 -13.91
N THR A 221 4.64 9.17 -15.07
CA THR A 221 3.23 9.45 -15.38
C THR A 221 2.65 8.57 -16.47
N GLU A 222 3.50 7.91 -17.26
CA GLU A 222 3.09 7.05 -18.36
C GLU A 222 2.38 5.77 -17.87
N PRO A 223 1.65 5.05 -18.74
CA PRO A 223 1.12 3.73 -18.42
C PRO A 223 2.22 2.79 -17.90
N GLY A 224 1.94 2.11 -16.79
CA GLY A 224 2.91 1.24 -16.12
C GLY A 224 3.88 1.98 -15.18
N GLN A 225 3.85 3.31 -15.12
CA GLN A 225 4.64 4.11 -14.17
C GLN A 225 3.76 4.59 -13.01
N PHE A 226 4.37 4.85 -11.86
CA PHE A 226 3.71 5.35 -10.65
C PHE A 226 4.26 6.72 -10.26
N GLY A 227 3.37 7.66 -9.91
CA GLY A 227 3.75 9.03 -9.56
C GLY A 227 4.54 9.09 -8.26
N THR A 228 3.90 8.77 -7.15
CA THR A 228 4.54 8.79 -5.82
C THR A 228 4.70 7.40 -5.23
N SER A 229 3.75 6.50 -5.49
CA SER A 229 3.76 5.14 -4.94
C SER A 229 2.78 4.23 -5.69
N ALA A 230 3.05 2.92 -5.73
CA ALA A 230 2.01 1.90 -5.83
C ALA A 230 1.45 1.72 -4.42
N ARG A 231 0.31 2.35 -4.10
CA ARG A 231 -0.14 2.50 -2.70
C ARG A 231 -0.95 1.34 -2.18
N ALA A 232 -1.89 0.85 -2.98
CA ALA A 232 -2.73 -0.30 -2.66
C ALA A 232 -2.80 -1.23 -3.87
N ILE A 233 -3.09 -2.50 -3.63
CA ILE A 233 -3.14 -3.51 -4.66
C ILE A 233 -4.29 -4.48 -4.40
N ALA A 234 -4.96 -4.89 -5.48
CA ALA A 234 -5.98 -5.91 -5.46
C ALA A 234 -5.85 -6.79 -6.71
N VAL A 235 -6.34 -8.02 -6.64
CA VAL A 235 -6.35 -8.95 -7.76
C VAL A 235 -7.75 -9.53 -7.88
N ASP A 236 -8.33 -9.49 -9.08
CA ASP A 236 -9.64 -10.09 -9.34
C ASP A 236 -9.54 -11.59 -9.66
N ALA A 237 -10.69 -12.25 -9.75
CA ALA A 237 -10.77 -13.67 -10.06
C ALA A 237 -10.22 -14.04 -11.45
N GLN A 238 -10.10 -13.08 -12.36
CA GLN A 238 -9.54 -13.24 -13.70
C GLN A 238 -8.01 -13.03 -13.69
N GLY A 239 -7.41 -12.67 -12.55
CA GLY A 239 -5.99 -12.39 -12.40
C GLY A 239 -5.58 -11.00 -12.87
N ASN A 240 -6.53 -10.06 -13.04
CA ASN A 240 -6.17 -8.67 -13.28
C ASN A 240 -5.69 -8.03 -11.98
N VAL A 241 -4.60 -7.29 -12.07
CA VAL A 241 -3.96 -6.61 -10.94
C VAL A 241 -4.30 -5.13 -10.98
N TYR A 242 -4.97 -4.66 -9.95
CA TYR A 242 -5.37 -3.26 -9.78
C TYR A 242 -4.39 -2.59 -8.81
N ALA A 243 -3.67 -1.58 -9.27
CA ALA A 243 -2.69 -0.86 -8.47
C ALA A 243 -3.07 0.62 -8.34
N ALA A 244 -3.28 1.06 -7.11
CA ALA A 244 -3.57 2.47 -6.83
C ALA A 244 -2.33 3.34 -7.00
N ASP A 245 -2.46 4.37 -7.81
CA ASP A 245 -1.43 5.37 -8.12
C ASP A 245 -1.91 6.78 -7.71
N PRO A 246 -1.86 7.10 -6.40
CA PRO A 246 -2.38 8.36 -5.88
C PRO A 246 -1.65 9.59 -6.43
N GLY A 247 -0.37 9.47 -6.75
CA GLY A 247 0.40 10.56 -7.33
C GLY A 247 -0.11 11.01 -8.69
N ASN A 248 -0.62 10.09 -9.49
CA ASN A 248 -1.22 10.35 -10.80
C ASN A 248 -2.76 10.30 -10.77
N LYS A 249 -3.38 10.20 -9.59
CA LYS A 249 -4.85 10.20 -9.39
C LYS A 249 -5.56 9.15 -10.24
N ARG A 250 -5.05 7.92 -10.23
CA ARG A 250 -5.60 6.82 -11.03
C ARG A 250 -5.45 5.47 -10.33
N VAL A 251 -6.21 4.47 -10.78
CA VAL A 251 -5.91 3.05 -10.58
C VAL A 251 -5.49 2.49 -11.91
N GLN A 252 -4.36 1.80 -11.97
CA GLN A 252 -3.89 1.11 -13.14
C GLN A 252 -4.25 -0.37 -13.07
N VAL A 253 -4.63 -0.94 -14.20
CA VAL A 253 -4.99 -2.35 -14.35
C VAL A 253 -3.95 -3.04 -15.21
N PHE A 254 -3.41 -4.13 -14.71
CA PHE A 254 -2.42 -4.98 -15.38
C PHE A 254 -2.97 -6.40 -15.51
N ASP A 255 -2.42 -7.17 -16.43
CA ASP A 255 -2.58 -8.61 -16.37
C ASP A 255 -1.71 -9.23 -15.27
N SER A 256 -1.84 -10.53 -15.03
CA SER A 256 -1.07 -11.26 -14.00
C SER A 256 0.46 -11.26 -14.28
N ASN A 257 0.89 -10.84 -15.45
CA ASN A 257 2.29 -10.72 -15.86
C ASN A 257 2.83 -9.29 -15.79
N GLY A 258 1.99 -8.33 -15.34
CA GLY A 258 2.37 -6.94 -15.23
C GLY A 258 2.29 -6.15 -16.55
N THR A 259 1.62 -6.68 -17.58
CA THR A 259 1.35 -5.94 -18.81
C THR A 259 0.20 -4.97 -18.55
N PHE A 260 0.41 -3.68 -18.83
CA PHE A 260 -0.62 -2.66 -18.67
C PHE A 260 -1.82 -2.96 -19.60
N LYS A 261 -3.02 -2.90 -19.05
CA LYS A 261 -4.30 -3.11 -19.77
C LYS A 261 -5.10 -1.82 -19.92
N SER A 262 -5.33 -1.15 -18.80
CA SER A 262 -6.17 0.05 -18.74
C SER A 262 -5.91 0.85 -17.48
N GLN A 263 -6.60 1.98 -17.36
CA GLN A 263 -6.57 2.79 -16.14
C GLN A 263 -7.95 3.39 -15.86
N ILE A 264 -8.24 3.60 -14.58
CA ILE A 264 -9.41 4.29 -14.07
C ILE A 264 -8.95 5.66 -13.58
N THR A 265 -9.54 6.72 -14.12
CA THR A 265 -9.21 8.12 -13.80
C THR A 265 -10.44 8.86 -13.28
N GLY A 266 -10.29 10.11 -12.84
CA GLY A 266 -11.39 10.91 -12.33
C GLY A 266 -11.84 10.55 -10.91
N ILE A 267 -11.07 9.75 -10.19
CA ILE A 267 -11.39 9.21 -8.86
C ILE A 267 -10.63 9.89 -7.69
N GLY A 268 -9.97 11.00 -7.96
CA GLY A 268 -9.11 11.64 -6.95
C GLY A 268 -7.81 10.86 -6.71
N SER A 269 -7.29 10.89 -5.46
CA SER A 269 -6.08 10.17 -5.06
C SER A 269 -6.45 8.87 -4.35
N PRO A 270 -6.48 7.70 -5.03
CA PRO A 270 -6.90 6.45 -4.43
C PRO A 270 -5.89 5.98 -3.37
N GLN A 271 -6.37 5.60 -2.18
CA GLN A 271 -5.56 5.13 -1.07
C GLN A 271 -5.75 3.64 -0.78
N ALA A 272 -6.85 3.07 -1.26
CA ALA A 272 -7.19 1.65 -1.12
C ALA A 272 -7.81 1.12 -2.42
N THR A 273 -7.69 -0.17 -2.65
CA THR A 273 -8.38 -0.91 -3.71
C THR A 273 -8.92 -2.22 -3.15
N THR A 274 -10.09 -2.61 -3.61
CA THR A 274 -10.67 -3.94 -3.36
C THR A 274 -11.35 -4.38 -4.65
N PRO A 275 -11.18 -5.63 -5.10
CA PRO A 275 -12.00 -6.17 -6.17
C PRO A 275 -13.40 -6.48 -5.63
N ASP A 276 -14.38 -6.31 -6.44
CA ASP A 276 -15.76 -6.79 -6.17
C ASP A 276 -15.87 -8.29 -6.46
#